data_82d6467359749c457f6d08b7956ecccf
#
_entry.id   82d6467359749c457f6d08b7956ecccf
#
_cell.length_a   1.000
_cell.length_b   1.000
_cell.length_c   1.000
_cell.angle_alpha   90.00
_cell.angle_beta   90.00
_cell.angle_gamma   90.00
#
_symmetry.space_group_name_H-M   'P 1'
#
loop_
_entity.id
_entity.type
_entity.pdbx_description
1 polymer ?
#
loop_
_entity_poly.entity_id
_entity_poly.type
_entity_poly.pdbx_seq_one_letter_code
_entity_poly.pdbx_strand_id
1 'polypeptide(L)'
;MPKKKPLKVVELFAGVGGFRLGLEGYDSMSASSNYKKPINSTFEVVWSNQYEPLTPSKQHASWVYEKRWPKANHSVEDIEKVIENDFNSIPNHDLLVGGFPCQDYSVATTLRNSKGLVGEKGVLWWSIYNIIQKKGKNKPNYLFLENVDRLLSSPASQRGRDFAVMLSCLYKQGY
;
A
#
# COMPACT_ATOMS: atom_id res chain seq x y z
N MET A 1 6.34 -19.79 26.77
CA MET A 1 5.79 -20.05 25.44
C MET A 1 6.71 -19.39 24.41
N PRO A 2 7.09 -20.04 23.31
CA PRO A 2 7.91 -19.40 22.30
C PRO A 2 7.13 -18.18 21.73
N LYS A 3 7.79 -17.03 21.65
CA LYS A 3 7.18 -15.83 21.03
C LYS A 3 6.86 -16.18 19.57
N LYS A 4 5.59 -16.08 19.17
CA LYS A 4 5.23 -16.22 17.76
C LYS A 4 6.02 -15.19 16.95
N LYS A 5 6.58 -15.62 15.83
CA LYS A 5 7.26 -14.72 14.88
C LYS A 5 6.24 -13.68 14.39
N PRO A 6 6.58 -12.39 14.39
CA PRO A 6 5.67 -11.38 13.91
C PRO A 6 5.35 -11.57 12.42
N LEU A 7 4.14 -11.22 12.01
CA LEU A 7 3.74 -11.16 10.61
C LEU A 7 4.46 -9.97 9.94
N LYS A 8 5.11 -10.25 8.84
CA LYS A 8 5.80 -9.24 8.04
C LYS A 8 4.81 -8.44 7.24
N VAL A 9 4.93 -7.13 7.30
CA VAL A 9 4.03 -6.18 6.62
C VAL A 9 4.80 -5.35 5.60
N VAL A 10 4.22 -5.18 4.42
CA VAL A 10 4.60 -4.16 3.46
C VAL A 10 3.53 -3.08 3.45
N GLU A 11 3.95 -1.82 3.65
CA GLU A 11 3.07 -0.65 3.68
C GLU A 11 3.28 0.19 2.42
N LEU A 12 2.25 0.27 1.57
CA LEU A 12 2.24 1.09 0.36
C LEU A 12 1.47 2.38 0.61
N PHE A 13 1.89 3.46 -0.06
CA PHE A 13 1.25 4.77 0.07
C PHE A 13 1.19 5.22 1.53
N ALA A 14 2.29 4.99 2.22
CA ALA A 14 2.39 5.03 3.68
C ALA A 14 2.04 6.38 4.30
N GLY A 15 2.08 7.47 3.51
CA GLY A 15 1.91 8.82 4.01
C GLY A 15 2.89 9.10 5.14
N VAL A 16 2.36 9.49 6.28
CA VAL A 16 3.15 9.70 7.51
C VAL A 16 3.21 8.45 8.42
N GLY A 17 2.80 7.27 7.91
CA GLY A 17 2.88 5.99 8.62
C GLY A 17 1.63 5.65 9.45
N GLY A 18 0.45 5.91 8.92
CA GLY A 18 -0.81 5.65 9.61
C GLY A 18 -1.02 4.17 9.94
N PHE A 19 -0.84 3.28 8.97
CA PHE A 19 -0.95 1.83 9.18
C PHE A 19 0.12 1.32 10.15
N ARG A 20 1.38 1.73 9.96
CA ARG A 20 2.47 1.32 10.84
C ARG A 20 2.21 1.74 12.28
N LEU A 21 1.73 2.97 12.48
CA LEU A 21 1.36 3.46 13.81
C LEU A 21 0.29 2.58 14.47
N GLY A 22 -0.72 2.17 13.72
CA GLY A 22 -1.79 1.29 14.21
C GLY A 22 -1.32 -0.15 14.46
N LEU A 23 -0.41 -0.66 13.64
CA LEU A 23 0.08 -2.04 13.71
C LEU A 23 1.18 -2.24 14.75
N GLU A 24 2.16 -1.34 14.82
CA GLU A 24 3.33 -1.46 15.69
C GLU A 24 3.26 -0.58 16.95
N GLY A 25 2.41 0.45 16.93
CA GLY A 25 2.44 1.52 17.91
C GLY A 25 3.62 2.47 17.69
N TYR A 26 3.72 3.47 18.55
CA TYR A 26 4.78 4.45 18.51
C TYR A 26 5.01 5.04 19.91
N ASP A 27 6.24 5.04 20.36
CA ASP A 27 6.64 5.71 21.59
C ASP A 27 6.98 7.18 21.29
N SER A 28 6.01 8.05 21.52
CA SER A 28 6.16 9.47 21.26
C SER A 28 6.81 10.21 22.42
N MET A 29 7.87 10.95 22.12
CA MET A 29 8.48 11.91 23.06
C MET A 29 7.65 13.17 23.27
N SER A 30 6.58 13.36 22.48
CA SER A 30 5.70 14.55 22.60
C SER A 30 4.82 14.47 23.81
N ALA A 31 4.84 15.50 24.66
CA ALA A 31 3.99 15.61 25.84
C ALA A 31 2.49 15.65 25.51
N SER A 32 2.12 16.14 24.32
CA SER A 32 0.75 16.25 23.84
C SER A 32 0.22 15.00 23.14
N SER A 33 1.07 14.02 22.87
CA SER A 33 0.68 12.78 22.20
C SER A 33 0.24 11.72 23.21
N ASN A 34 -0.92 11.11 22.96
CA ASN A 34 -1.38 9.95 23.71
C ASN A 34 -0.77 8.63 23.24
N TYR A 35 0.01 8.63 22.14
CA TYR A 35 0.71 7.48 21.60
C TYR A 35 2.04 7.25 22.35
N LYS A 36 1.95 6.91 23.63
CA LYS A 36 3.12 6.71 24.51
C LYS A 36 3.43 5.24 24.78
N LYS A 37 2.65 4.32 24.23
CA LYS A 37 2.83 2.90 24.51
C LYS A 37 3.14 2.17 23.23
N PRO A 38 4.31 1.48 23.16
CA PRO A 38 4.49 0.45 22.15
C PRO A 38 3.37 -0.57 22.34
N ILE A 39 2.70 -0.89 21.26
CA ILE A 39 1.75 -2.00 21.24
C ILE A 39 2.59 -3.27 21.30
N ASN A 40 2.21 -4.24 22.13
CA ASN A 40 2.83 -5.57 22.09
C ASN A 40 2.38 -6.26 20.78
N SER A 41 2.95 -5.80 19.67
CA SER A 41 2.49 -6.10 18.32
C SER A 41 2.92 -7.49 17.87
N THR A 42 2.05 -8.13 17.10
CA THR A 42 2.34 -9.33 16.32
C THR A 42 2.69 -8.99 14.85
N PHE A 43 2.87 -7.72 14.53
CA PHE A 43 3.21 -7.22 13.20
C PHE A 43 4.57 -6.54 13.19
N GLU A 44 5.25 -6.61 12.04
CA GLU A 44 6.51 -5.93 11.77
C GLU A 44 6.47 -5.35 10.35
N VAL A 45 6.51 -4.02 10.23
CA VAL A 45 6.61 -3.35 8.92
C VAL A 45 8.05 -3.46 8.43
N VAL A 46 8.27 -4.37 7.49
CA VAL A 46 9.60 -4.70 6.96
C VAL A 46 10.00 -3.84 5.76
N TRP A 47 9.03 -3.20 5.11
CA TRP A 47 9.25 -2.29 3.99
C TRP A 47 8.05 -1.35 3.84
N SER A 48 8.32 -0.14 3.40
CA SER A 48 7.28 0.86 3.14
C SER A 48 7.63 1.73 1.95
N ASN A 49 6.62 2.30 1.31
CA ASN A 49 6.79 3.23 0.19
C ASN A 49 5.84 4.41 0.30
N GLN A 50 6.37 5.59 0.03
CA GLN A 50 5.61 6.83 -0.17
C GLN A 50 6.30 7.71 -1.19
N TYR A 51 5.57 8.18 -2.19
CA TYR A 51 6.05 9.12 -3.19
C TYR A 51 5.01 10.20 -3.49
N GLU A 52 5.44 11.44 -3.52
CA GLU A 52 4.62 12.63 -3.81
C GLU A 52 4.98 13.16 -5.20
N PRO A 53 4.25 12.77 -6.27
CA PRO A 53 4.62 13.09 -7.65
C PRO A 53 4.54 14.58 -7.98
N LEU A 54 3.67 15.35 -7.30
CA LEU A 54 3.53 16.79 -7.52
C LEU A 54 4.70 17.60 -6.94
N THR A 55 5.44 17.03 -6.02
CA THR A 55 6.57 17.68 -5.35
C THR A 55 7.78 16.74 -5.26
N PRO A 56 8.37 16.30 -6.42
CA PRO A 56 9.40 15.25 -6.41
C PRO A 56 10.63 15.57 -5.55
N SER A 57 10.97 16.86 -5.42
CA SER A 57 12.10 17.33 -4.59
C SER A 57 11.75 17.55 -3.11
N LYS A 58 10.47 17.41 -2.73
CA LYS A 58 9.97 17.71 -1.38
C LYS A 58 9.01 16.64 -0.91
N GLN A 59 9.57 15.51 -0.50
CA GLN A 59 8.82 14.33 -0.03
C GLN A 59 8.44 14.48 1.45
N HIS A 60 7.54 15.43 1.76
CA HIS A 60 7.24 15.83 3.15
C HIS A 60 6.70 14.68 4.00
N ALA A 61 5.79 13.87 3.45
CA ALA A 61 5.24 12.74 4.17
C ALA A 61 6.32 11.70 4.50
N SER A 62 7.18 11.37 3.53
CA SER A 62 8.33 10.47 3.73
C SER A 62 9.31 11.01 4.77
N TRP A 63 9.61 12.32 4.77
CA TRP A 63 10.48 12.89 5.79
C TRP A 63 9.92 12.75 7.21
N VAL A 64 8.59 12.89 7.37
CA VAL A 64 7.93 12.64 8.67
C VAL A 64 8.00 11.16 9.02
N TYR A 65 7.79 10.27 8.06
CA TYR A 65 7.89 8.82 8.24
C TYR A 65 9.27 8.41 8.72
N GLU A 66 10.32 8.82 8.02
CA GLU A 66 11.71 8.52 8.34
C GLU A 66 12.15 9.10 9.70
N LYS A 67 11.62 10.28 10.06
CA LYS A 67 11.86 10.86 11.40
C LYS A 67 11.24 10.01 12.51
N ARG A 68 10.07 9.42 12.27
CA ARG A 68 9.42 8.54 13.25
C ARG A 68 10.13 7.20 13.37
N TRP A 69 10.56 6.65 12.24
CA TRP A 69 11.22 5.35 12.17
C TRP A 69 12.54 5.44 11.42
N PRO A 70 13.61 5.98 12.05
CA PRO A 70 14.88 6.23 11.38
C PRO A 70 15.60 5.01 10.82
N LYS A 71 15.18 3.80 11.26
CA LYS A 71 15.74 2.52 10.80
C LYS A 71 14.80 1.79 9.84
N ALA A 72 13.73 2.45 9.40
CA ALA A 72 12.80 1.83 8.47
C ALA A 72 13.46 1.60 7.11
N ASN A 73 13.14 0.49 6.48
CA ASN A 73 13.40 0.29 5.05
C ASN A 73 12.27 0.99 4.29
N HIS A 74 12.47 2.28 4.00
CA HIS A 74 11.48 3.16 3.40
C HIS A 74 11.96 3.64 2.03
N SER A 75 11.12 3.43 1.01
CA SER A 75 11.37 3.88 -0.34
C SER A 75 10.60 5.17 -0.63
N VAL A 76 11.29 6.16 -1.18
CA VAL A 76 10.73 7.44 -1.65
C VAL A 76 10.65 7.51 -3.18
N GLU A 77 10.82 6.38 -3.86
CA GLU A 77 10.73 6.27 -5.30
C GLU A 77 9.28 6.00 -5.72
N ASP A 78 8.93 6.40 -6.94
CA ASP A 78 7.67 6.03 -7.56
C ASP A 78 7.51 4.50 -7.56
N ILE A 79 6.38 4.02 -7.04
CA ILE A 79 6.15 2.59 -6.88
C ILE A 79 6.16 1.84 -8.23
N GLU A 80 5.74 2.48 -9.33
CA GLU A 80 5.81 1.88 -10.66
C GLU A 80 7.26 1.64 -11.07
N LYS A 81 8.15 2.61 -10.81
CA LYS A 81 9.59 2.45 -11.08
C LYS A 81 10.23 1.39 -10.20
N VAL A 82 9.84 1.29 -8.92
CA VAL A 82 10.30 0.21 -8.03
C VAL A 82 9.88 -1.14 -8.60
N ILE A 83 8.62 -1.28 -9.05
CA ILE A 83 8.11 -2.52 -9.65
C ILE A 83 8.85 -2.88 -10.95
N GLU A 84 9.20 -1.88 -11.76
CA GLU A 84 9.89 -2.08 -13.04
C GLU A 84 11.37 -2.40 -12.87
N ASN A 85 12.07 -1.64 -12.03
CA ASN A 85 13.53 -1.61 -12.01
C ASN A 85 14.16 -2.25 -10.78
N ASP A 86 13.44 -2.33 -9.64
CA ASP A 86 13.97 -2.82 -8.37
C ASP A 86 12.95 -3.64 -7.56
N PHE A 87 12.20 -4.49 -8.23
CA PHE A 87 11.16 -5.30 -7.58
C PHE A 87 11.66 -6.14 -6.39
N ASN A 88 12.93 -6.54 -6.44
CA ASN A 88 13.53 -7.36 -5.38
C ASN A 88 13.73 -6.60 -4.06
N SER A 89 13.70 -5.26 -4.07
CA SER A 89 13.72 -4.45 -2.85
C SER A 89 12.47 -4.63 -2.01
N ILE A 90 11.34 -5.02 -2.61
CA ILE A 90 10.11 -5.36 -1.91
C ILE A 90 10.24 -6.77 -1.35
N PRO A 91 10.41 -6.97 -0.02
CA PRO A 91 10.63 -8.28 0.56
C PRO A 91 9.37 -9.17 0.49
N ASN A 92 9.53 -10.47 0.74
CA ASN A 92 8.39 -11.34 0.99
C ASN A 92 7.73 -10.95 2.31
N HIS A 93 6.42 -10.91 2.32
CA HIS A 93 5.61 -10.44 3.44
C HIS A 93 4.31 -11.23 3.56
N ASP A 94 3.70 -11.17 4.74
CA ASP A 94 2.48 -11.90 5.06
C ASP A 94 1.24 -11.04 4.84
N LEU A 95 1.36 -9.73 5.08
CA LEU A 95 0.30 -8.74 4.98
C LEU A 95 0.76 -7.55 4.12
N LEU A 96 -0.05 -7.16 3.15
CA LEU A 96 0.11 -5.92 2.41
C LEU A 96 -0.96 -4.93 2.85
N VAL A 97 -0.54 -3.75 3.28
CA VAL A 97 -1.43 -2.65 3.66
C VAL A 97 -1.20 -1.43 2.77
N GLY A 98 -2.26 -0.65 2.53
CA GLY A 98 -2.13 0.59 1.78
C GLY A 98 -3.44 1.34 1.62
N GLY A 99 -3.37 2.66 1.70
CA GLY A 99 -4.44 3.59 1.36
C GLY A 99 -4.14 4.25 0.01
N PHE A 100 -4.56 3.63 -1.08
CA PHE A 100 -4.26 4.17 -2.40
C PHE A 100 -5.20 5.34 -2.75
N PRO A 101 -4.65 6.45 -3.29
CA PRO A 101 -5.44 7.63 -3.59
C PRO A 101 -6.51 7.38 -4.65
N CYS A 102 -7.63 8.06 -4.46
CA CYS A 102 -8.83 7.99 -5.29
C CYS A 102 -8.73 8.85 -6.56
N GLN A 103 -7.55 9.31 -6.94
CA GLN A 103 -7.37 10.16 -8.10
C GLN A 103 -7.50 9.36 -9.38
N ASP A 104 -8.44 9.76 -10.24
CA ASP A 104 -8.73 9.21 -11.57
C ASP A 104 -9.14 7.72 -11.63
N TYR A 105 -10.31 7.41 -11.06
CA TYR A 105 -11.00 6.15 -11.36
C TYR A 105 -11.48 6.10 -12.81
N SER A 106 -10.56 6.13 -13.74
CA SER A 106 -10.80 5.75 -15.12
C SER A 106 -10.46 4.27 -15.36
N VAL A 107 -10.79 3.40 -14.40
CA VAL A 107 -10.72 1.94 -14.61
C VAL A 107 -11.57 1.53 -15.83
N ALA A 108 -12.58 2.34 -16.16
CA ALA A 108 -13.42 2.18 -17.33
C ALA A 108 -12.67 2.26 -18.68
N THR A 109 -11.63 3.08 -18.76
CA THR A 109 -10.83 3.22 -20.00
C THR A 109 -9.98 1.97 -20.24
N THR A 110 -9.46 1.37 -19.17
CA THR A 110 -8.62 0.16 -19.23
C THR A 110 -9.40 -1.06 -19.73
N LEU A 111 -10.70 -1.17 -19.41
CA LEU A 111 -11.55 -2.28 -19.85
C LEU A 111 -11.98 -2.18 -21.32
N ARG A 112 -12.06 -0.98 -21.90
CA ARG A 112 -12.37 -0.79 -23.32
C ARG A 112 -11.23 -1.19 -24.25
N ASN A 113 -9.99 -1.09 -23.79
CA ASN A 113 -8.77 -1.44 -24.54
C ASN A 113 -8.19 -2.79 -24.13
N SER A 114 -8.96 -3.65 -23.45
CA SER A 114 -8.49 -4.89 -22.86
C SER A 114 -8.09 -5.96 -23.88
N LYS A 115 -6.90 -5.81 -24.43
CA LYS A 115 -6.05 -6.94 -24.77
C LYS A 115 -5.27 -7.35 -23.50
N GLY A 116 -5.96 -7.95 -22.51
CA GLY A 116 -5.39 -8.28 -21.21
C GLY A 116 -5.28 -7.04 -20.28
N LEU A 117 -5.44 -7.27 -18.98
CA LEU A 117 -5.35 -6.29 -17.89
C LEU A 117 -3.93 -5.69 -17.74
N VAL A 118 -3.41 -5.09 -18.79
CA VAL A 118 -2.16 -4.32 -18.73
C VAL A 118 -2.55 -2.90 -18.35
N GLY A 119 -2.29 -2.54 -17.09
CA GLY A 119 -2.72 -1.28 -16.51
C GLY A 119 -2.22 -0.05 -17.26
N GLU A 120 -3.07 0.96 -17.46
CA GLU A 120 -2.63 2.29 -17.81
C GLU A 120 -1.80 2.86 -16.65
N LYS A 121 -0.68 3.48 -16.98
CA LYS A 121 0.18 4.20 -16.04
C LYS A 121 -0.65 5.22 -15.28
N GLY A 122 -0.64 5.18 -13.96
CA GLY A 122 -1.22 6.19 -13.10
C GLY A 122 -2.37 5.79 -12.19
N VAL A 123 -2.88 4.56 -12.25
CA VAL A 123 -3.84 4.06 -11.25
C VAL A 123 -3.10 3.18 -10.24
N LEU A 124 -2.86 3.70 -9.06
CA LEU A 124 -2.06 3.02 -8.01
C LEU A 124 -2.63 1.68 -7.53
N TRP A 125 -3.90 1.40 -7.81
CA TRP A 125 -4.49 0.06 -7.69
C TRP A 125 -3.71 -0.99 -8.49
N TRP A 126 -3.31 -0.64 -9.73
CA TRP A 126 -2.57 -1.58 -10.58
C TRP A 126 -1.18 -1.87 -10.05
N SER A 127 -0.56 -0.92 -9.36
CA SER A 127 0.71 -1.16 -8.67
C SER A 127 0.55 -2.22 -7.57
N ILE A 128 -0.53 -2.17 -6.77
CA ILE A 128 -0.87 -3.22 -5.80
C ILE A 128 -1.04 -4.58 -6.51
N TYR A 129 -1.86 -4.61 -7.55
CA TYR A 129 -2.14 -5.83 -8.31
C TYR A 129 -0.89 -6.44 -8.92
N ASN A 130 -0.03 -5.59 -9.53
CA ASN A 130 1.24 -6.01 -10.13
C ASN A 130 2.21 -6.60 -9.10
N ILE A 131 2.28 -6.02 -7.89
CA ILE A 131 3.08 -6.59 -6.80
C ILE A 131 2.58 -7.99 -6.45
N ILE A 132 1.27 -8.16 -6.27
CA ILE A 132 0.66 -9.46 -5.96
C ILE A 132 0.98 -10.48 -7.06
N GLN A 133 0.79 -10.12 -8.33
CA GLN A 133 1.10 -10.99 -9.47
C GLN A 133 2.58 -11.37 -9.53
N LYS A 134 3.48 -10.40 -9.44
CA LYS A 134 4.93 -10.65 -9.50
C LYS A 134 5.44 -11.48 -8.33
N LYS A 135 4.83 -11.38 -7.14
CA LYS A 135 5.14 -12.24 -6.00
C LYS A 135 4.71 -13.70 -6.20
N GLY A 136 3.71 -13.95 -7.03
CA GLY A 136 3.28 -15.30 -7.39
C GLY A 136 2.99 -16.18 -6.18
N LYS A 137 3.75 -17.25 -6.00
CA LYS A 137 3.62 -18.17 -4.84
C LYS A 137 3.97 -17.52 -3.49
N ASN A 138 4.74 -16.44 -3.51
CA ASN A 138 5.17 -15.68 -2.33
C ASN A 138 4.30 -14.43 -2.10
N LYS A 139 3.13 -14.34 -2.73
CA LYS A 139 2.20 -13.25 -2.50
C LYS A 139 1.75 -13.20 -1.03
N PRO A 140 1.41 -12.01 -0.48
CA PRO A 140 0.89 -11.91 0.87
C PRO A 140 -0.37 -12.75 1.07
N ASN A 141 -0.54 -13.33 2.25
CA ASN A 141 -1.75 -14.07 2.59
C ASN A 141 -2.93 -13.14 2.90
N TYR A 142 -2.63 -11.92 3.31
CA TYR A 142 -3.61 -10.94 3.76
C TYR A 142 -3.41 -9.60 3.07
N LEU A 143 -4.54 -8.93 2.80
CA LEU A 143 -4.58 -7.57 2.28
C LEU A 143 -5.43 -6.71 3.22
N PHE A 144 -4.94 -5.53 3.57
CA PHE A 144 -5.71 -4.52 4.28
C PHE A 144 -5.61 -3.20 3.51
N LEU A 145 -6.60 -2.94 2.67
CA LEU A 145 -6.62 -1.82 1.75
C LEU A 145 -7.68 -0.82 2.20
N GLU A 146 -7.28 0.43 2.35
CA GLU A 146 -8.16 1.53 2.71
C GLU A 146 -8.49 2.36 1.47
N ASN A 147 -9.71 2.84 1.38
CA ASN A 147 -10.11 3.82 0.38
C ASN A 147 -11.35 4.58 0.86
N VAL A 148 -11.67 5.66 0.14
CA VAL A 148 -12.88 6.45 0.43
C VAL A 148 -14.14 5.74 -0.07
N ASP A 149 -15.28 6.00 0.57
CA ASP A 149 -16.59 5.44 0.22
C ASP A 149 -17.01 5.73 -1.23
N ARG A 150 -16.51 6.81 -1.81
CA ARG A 150 -16.73 7.17 -3.22
C ARG A 150 -16.32 6.06 -4.19
N LEU A 151 -15.36 5.20 -3.84
CA LEU A 151 -15.00 4.03 -4.64
C LEU A 151 -16.22 3.13 -4.92
N LEU A 152 -17.11 2.96 -3.94
CA LEU A 152 -18.32 2.16 -4.06
C LEU A 152 -19.35 2.76 -5.04
N SER A 153 -19.17 4.02 -5.42
CA SER A 153 -20.05 4.76 -6.33
C SER A 153 -19.37 5.10 -7.65
N SER A 154 -18.14 4.68 -7.88
CA SER A 154 -17.35 4.98 -9.08
C SER A 154 -17.49 3.90 -10.16
N PRO A 155 -17.50 4.27 -11.47
CA PRO A 155 -17.74 5.62 -11.98
C PRO A 155 -19.23 6.01 -11.85
N ALA A 156 -19.53 7.29 -11.89
CA ALA A 156 -20.91 7.77 -11.73
C ALA A 156 -21.91 7.18 -12.74
N SER A 157 -21.44 6.87 -13.96
CA SER A 157 -22.23 6.24 -15.03
C SER A 157 -22.47 4.73 -14.81
N GLN A 158 -21.69 4.06 -13.98
CA GLN A 158 -21.78 2.63 -13.70
C GLN A 158 -21.35 2.37 -12.24
N ARG A 159 -22.20 2.79 -11.31
CA ARG A 159 -21.92 2.74 -9.88
C ARG A 159 -21.42 1.37 -9.43
N GLY A 160 -20.30 1.37 -8.70
CA GLY A 160 -19.69 0.16 -8.14
C GLY A 160 -18.84 -0.67 -9.11
N ARG A 161 -18.78 -0.29 -10.39
CA ARG A 161 -18.01 -1.05 -11.39
C ARG A 161 -16.53 -1.13 -11.05
N ASP A 162 -15.93 -0.03 -10.65
CA ASP A 162 -14.50 0.00 -10.35
C ASP A 162 -14.15 -0.92 -9.18
N PHE A 163 -14.97 -0.87 -8.14
CA PHE A 163 -14.82 -1.77 -6.99
C PHE A 163 -15.03 -3.25 -7.38
N ALA A 164 -16.04 -3.54 -8.20
CA ALA A 164 -16.30 -4.90 -8.69
C ALA A 164 -15.11 -5.43 -9.52
N VAL A 165 -14.46 -4.58 -10.33
CA VAL A 165 -13.25 -4.95 -11.07
C VAL A 165 -12.11 -5.29 -10.12
N MET A 166 -11.88 -4.47 -9.08
CA MET A 166 -10.87 -4.73 -8.06
C MET A 166 -11.10 -6.07 -7.36
N LEU A 167 -12.34 -6.34 -6.92
CA LEU A 167 -12.72 -7.62 -6.31
C LEU A 167 -12.51 -8.80 -7.28
N SER A 168 -12.90 -8.66 -8.55
CA SER A 168 -12.67 -9.69 -9.56
C SER A 168 -11.17 -9.98 -9.77
N CYS A 169 -10.33 -8.94 -9.75
CA CYS A 169 -8.89 -9.08 -9.84
C CYS A 169 -8.33 -9.85 -8.64
N LEU A 170 -8.76 -9.51 -7.42
CA LEU A 170 -8.34 -10.20 -6.19
C LEU A 170 -8.83 -11.65 -6.16
N TYR A 171 -10.08 -11.90 -6.54
CA TYR A 171 -10.61 -13.25 -6.64
C TYR A 171 -9.79 -14.15 -7.58
N LYS A 172 -9.39 -13.63 -8.76
CA LYS A 172 -8.51 -14.34 -9.69
C LYS A 172 -7.12 -14.63 -9.13
N GLN A 173 -6.69 -13.83 -8.17
CA GLN A 173 -5.44 -14.07 -7.43
C GLN A 173 -5.64 -15.00 -6.23
N GLY A 174 -6.86 -15.46 -5.94
CA GLY A 174 -7.17 -16.39 -4.86
C GLY A 174 -7.33 -15.74 -3.48
N TYR A 175 -7.83 -14.50 -3.45
CA TYR A 175 -8.29 -13.83 -2.23
C TYR A 175 -9.80 -13.93 -2.09
#